data_45101a27968534c1151b14e939c36d5d
#
_entry.id   45101a27968534c1151b14e939c36d5d
#
_cell.length_a   1.000
_cell.length_b   1.000
_cell.length_c   1.000
_cell.angle_alpha   90.00
_cell.angle_beta   90.00
_cell.angle_gamma   90.00
#
_symmetry.space_group_name_H-M   'P 1'
#
loop_
_entity.id
_entity.type
_entity.pdbx_description
1 polymer ?
#
loop_
_entity_poly.entity_id
_entity_poly.type
_entity_poly.pdbx_seq_one_letter_code
_entity_poly.pdbx_strand_id
1 'polypeptide(L)'
;VGRGDKNGADQLAVDAMRKAFDTVNISGTVVIGEGEMDEAPMLYIGEKVGGGGAEVDIAVDPVEGTNLVAKGQPGAIAVIAIAPKGCLLHAPDMYMDKIAVGPRAKGCIDIDAPVSENLERVAKALERKVSDLTVVLLDRERHYGIMDEIRRAGARIQLITDGDVTPIVNAGIEGTGVHMYIGKGGAPCLLYTSDAADERSSV
;
A
#
# COMPACT_ATOMS: atom_id res chain seq x y z
N VAL A 1 -14.05 15.53 5.89
CA VAL A 1 -14.32 14.15 6.36
C VAL A 1 -15.81 13.98 6.53
N GLY A 2 -16.38 12.87 6.03
CA GLY A 2 -17.79 12.51 6.22
C GLY A 2 -18.81 13.34 5.43
N ARG A 3 -18.37 14.04 4.39
CA ARG A 3 -19.25 14.89 3.54
C ARG A 3 -19.68 14.22 2.24
N GLY A 4 -19.27 12.98 1.98
CA GLY A 4 -19.53 12.27 0.73
C GLY A 4 -18.76 12.79 -0.49
N ASP A 5 -17.93 13.81 -0.31
CA ASP A 5 -17.15 14.46 -1.35
C ASP A 5 -15.72 13.90 -1.37
N LYS A 6 -15.47 12.97 -2.29
CA LYS A 6 -14.17 12.35 -2.50
C LYS A 6 -13.19 13.32 -3.15
N ASN A 7 -13.63 13.95 -4.25
CA ASN A 7 -12.78 14.82 -5.05
C ASN A 7 -12.30 16.04 -4.26
N GLY A 8 -13.20 16.61 -3.44
CA GLY A 8 -12.82 17.70 -2.55
C GLY A 8 -11.86 17.28 -1.45
N ALA A 9 -11.93 16.04 -0.98
CA ALA A 9 -10.98 15.51 0.00
C ALA A 9 -9.58 15.35 -0.61
N ASP A 10 -9.49 14.76 -1.80
CA ASP A 10 -8.23 14.59 -2.54
C ASP A 10 -7.60 15.94 -2.85
N GLN A 11 -8.37 16.87 -3.42
CA GLN A 11 -7.89 18.22 -3.75
C GLN A 11 -7.26 18.92 -2.55
N LEU A 12 -7.95 18.91 -1.40
CA LEU A 12 -7.45 19.56 -0.18
C LEU A 12 -6.16 18.91 0.33
N ALA A 13 -6.04 17.60 0.20
CA ALA A 13 -4.85 16.85 0.61
C ALA A 13 -3.66 17.16 -0.32
N VAL A 14 -3.88 17.14 -1.63
CA VAL A 14 -2.88 17.52 -2.64
C VAL A 14 -2.38 18.95 -2.40
N ASP A 15 -3.28 19.92 -2.22
CA ASP A 15 -2.92 21.32 -1.98
C ASP A 15 -2.11 21.50 -0.69
N ALA A 16 -2.48 20.76 0.36
CA ALA A 16 -1.75 20.80 1.63
C ALA A 16 -0.36 20.18 1.49
N MET A 17 -0.26 19.06 0.77
CA MET A 17 0.99 18.35 0.57
C MET A 17 1.97 19.14 -0.31
N ARG A 18 1.51 19.78 -1.39
CA ARG A 18 2.34 20.71 -2.20
C ARG A 18 2.93 21.82 -1.36
N LYS A 19 2.10 22.50 -0.56
CA LYS A 19 2.57 23.55 0.34
C LYS A 19 3.60 23.05 1.35
N ALA A 20 3.44 21.82 1.84
CA ALA A 20 4.41 21.22 2.72
C ALA A 20 5.74 20.95 2.02
N PHE A 21 5.71 20.45 0.78
CA PHE A 21 6.91 20.23 -0.02
C PHE A 21 7.72 21.52 -0.26
N ASP A 22 7.07 22.65 -0.48
CA ASP A 22 7.75 23.95 -0.69
C ASP A 22 8.66 24.34 0.49
N THR A 23 8.42 23.77 1.67
CA THR A 23 9.22 24.00 2.89
C THR A 23 10.35 22.99 3.10
N VAL A 24 10.41 21.94 2.29
CA VAL A 24 11.40 20.87 2.42
C VAL A 24 12.59 21.13 1.48
N ASN A 25 13.81 21.01 2.02
CA ASN A 25 15.03 21.25 1.25
C ASN A 25 15.43 20.02 0.41
N ILE A 26 14.63 19.74 -0.62
CA ILE A 26 14.83 18.70 -1.63
C ILE A 26 14.53 19.23 -3.03
N SER A 27 15.08 18.58 -4.06
CA SER A 27 14.69 18.71 -5.46
C SER A 27 13.99 17.43 -5.88
N GLY A 28 12.72 17.32 -5.52
CA GLY A 28 11.92 16.11 -5.70
C GLY A 28 11.36 15.98 -7.11
N THR A 29 11.29 14.75 -7.61
CA THR A 29 10.51 14.37 -8.78
C THR A 29 9.50 13.32 -8.39
N VAL A 30 8.23 13.60 -8.62
CA VAL A 30 7.16 12.60 -8.39
C VAL A 30 7.32 11.50 -9.45
N VAL A 31 7.59 10.28 -9.02
CA VAL A 31 7.73 9.10 -9.90
C VAL A 31 6.51 8.17 -9.81
N ILE A 32 5.78 8.26 -8.70
CA ILE A 32 4.46 7.68 -8.52
C ILE A 32 3.60 8.74 -7.83
N GLY A 33 2.45 9.03 -8.39
CA GLY A 33 1.51 10.02 -7.91
C GLY A 33 0.12 9.73 -8.43
N GLU A 34 -0.77 10.71 -8.35
CA GLU A 34 -2.13 10.62 -8.85
C GLU A 34 -2.28 11.33 -10.18
N GLY A 35 -2.75 10.61 -11.21
CA GLY A 35 -3.10 11.14 -12.50
C GLY A 35 -1.94 11.51 -13.43
N GLU A 36 -2.31 11.91 -14.64
CA GLU A 36 -1.40 12.40 -15.68
C GLU A 36 -1.36 13.93 -15.69
N MET A 37 -0.36 14.50 -16.37
CA MET A 37 -0.06 15.95 -16.39
C MET A 37 -1.25 16.85 -16.77
N ASP A 38 -2.17 16.34 -17.58
CA ASP A 38 -3.32 17.11 -18.09
C ASP A 38 -4.58 17.03 -17.21
N GLU A 39 -4.55 16.20 -16.16
CA GLU A 39 -5.65 16.01 -15.21
C GLU A 39 -5.40 16.78 -13.90
N ALA A 40 -5.04 18.08 -14.00
CA ALA A 40 -4.76 18.88 -12.81
C ALA A 40 -5.98 18.98 -11.87
N PRO A 41 -5.77 19.00 -10.54
CA PRO A 41 -4.60 19.49 -9.79
C PRO A 41 -3.94 18.43 -8.89
N MET A 42 -3.53 17.33 -9.43
CA MET A 42 -2.91 16.20 -8.71
C MET A 42 -1.38 16.33 -8.64
N LEU A 43 -0.74 15.61 -7.70
CA LEU A 43 0.71 15.39 -7.70
C LEU A 43 1.02 14.37 -8.81
N TYR A 44 1.17 14.85 -10.03
CA TYR A 44 1.29 14.00 -11.23
C TYR A 44 2.71 13.47 -11.43
N ILE A 45 2.83 12.35 -12.15
CA ILE A 45 4.13 11.77 -12.50
C ILE A 45 4.97 12.76 -13.32
N GLY A 46 6.18 13.05 -12.84
CA GLY A 46 7.10 14.03 -13.41
C GLY A 46 7.03 15.42 -12.76
N GLU A 47 6.05 15.70 -11.89
CA GLU A 47 5.95 16.98 -11.16
C GLU A 47 7.20 17.20 -10.32
N LYS A 48 7.70 18.46 -10.33
CA LYS A 48 8.83 18.89 -9.51
C LYS A 48 8.31 19.53 -8.24
N VAL A 49 8.81 19.08 -7.10
CA VAL A 49 8.42 19.60 -5.79
C VAL A 49 9.64 19.82 -4.90
N GLY A 50 9.48 20.67 -3.88
CA GLY A 50 10.52 20.99 -2.91
C GLY A 50 11.17 22.34 -3.12
N GLY A 51 11.82 22.86 -2.08
CA GLY A 51 12.48 24.17 -2.02
C GLY A 51 13.92 24.19 -2.56
N GLY A 52 14.39 23.11 -3.19
CA GLY A 52 15.78 22.94 -3.64
C GLY A 52 16.58 22.05 -2.68
N GLY A 53 17.73 21.52 -3.12
CA GLY A 53 18.58 20.63 -2.32
C GLY A 53 18.87 19.30 -3.02
N ALA A 54 18.94 18.21 -2.26
CA ALA A 54 19.25 16.91 -2.82
C ALA A 54 18.20 16.43 -3.85
N GLU A 55 18.66 15.87 -4.95
CA GLU A 55 17.76 15.25 -5.94
C GLU A 55 17.20 13.94 -5.43
N VAL A 56 15.87 13.83 -5.40
CA VAL A 56 15.15 12.66 -4.89
C VAL A 56 13.98 12.27 -5.80
N ASP A 57 13.67 10.98 -5.80
CA ASP A 57 12.41 10.46 -6.32
C ASP A 57 11.37 10.42 -5.20
N ILE A 58 10.12 10.70 -5.55
CA ILE A 58 9.01 10.74 -4.61
C ILE A 58 7.88 9.86 -5.16
N ALA A 59 7.40 8.95 -4.32
CA ALA A 59 6.16 8.24 -4.52
C ALA A 59 5.15 8.72 -3.47
N VAL A 60 3.95 9.11 -3.91
CA VAL A 60 3.01 9.82 -3.04
C VAL A 60 1.56 9.40 -3.33
N ASP A 61 0.79 9.23 -2.26
CA ASP A 61 -0.66 9.16 -2.27
C ASP A 61 -1.19 10.08 -1.17
N PRO A 62 -1.76 11.25 -1.54
CA PRO A 62 -2.25 12.23 -0.58
C PRO A 62 -3.40 11.73 0.27
N VAL A 63 -4.23 10.80 -0.24
CA VAL A 63 -5.34 10.18 0.50
C VAL A 63 -5.54 8.72 0.10
N GLU A 64 -4.71 7.84 0.65
CA GLU A 64 -4.98 6.41 0.57
C GLU A 64 -6.25 6.07 1.37
N GLY A 65 -7.28 5.59 0.67
CA GLY A 65 -8.59 5.32 1.26
C GLY A 65 -9.57 6.50 1.17
N THR A 66 -9.68 7.14 0.03
CA THR A 66 -10.57 8.29 -0.24
C THR A 66 -12.03 8.02 0.13
N ASN A 67 -12.51 6.78 -0.08
CA ASN A 67 -13.87 6.39 0.33
C ASN A 67 -14.06 6.45 1.85
N LEU A 68 -13.02 6.13 2.64
CA LEU A 68 -13.06 6.20 4.09
C LEU A 68 -13.22 7.66 4.54
N VAL A 69 -12.47 8.59 3.94
CA VAL A 69 -12.58 10.03 4.21
C VAL A 69 -13.97 10.54 3.86
N ALA A 70 -14.49 10.21 2.68
CA ALA A 70 -15.80 10.65 2.23
C ALA A 70 -16.93 10.16 3.15
N LYS A 71 -16.82 8.95 3.68
CA LYS A 71 -17.80 8.33 4.58
C LYS A 71 -17.55 8.63 6.07
N GLY A 72 -16.48 9.34 6.43
CA GLY A 72 -16.12 9.60 7.81
C GLY A 72 -15.70 8.35 8.59
N GLN A 73 -15.19 7.34 7.87
CA GLN A 73 -14.67 6.10 8.46
C GLN A 73 -13.18 6.24 8.81
N PRO A 74 -12.69 5.52 9.83
CA PRO A 74 -11.28 5.52 10.18
C PRO A 74 -10.45 4.71 9.19
N GLY A 75 -9.13 4.96 9.16
CA GLY A 75 -8.16 4.15 8.42
C GLY A 75 -7.59 4.78 7.16
N ALA A 76 -8.09 5.93 6.71
CA ALA A 76 -7.44 6.69 5.65
C ALA A 76 -6.12 7.29 6.15
N ILE A 77 -5.10 7.27 5.28
CA ILE A 77 -3.77 7.81 5.57
C ILE A 77 -3.27 8.65 4.39
N ALA A 78 -2.29 9.49 4.62
CA ALA A 78 -1.46 10.09 3.59
C ALA A 78 -0.14 9.31 3.55
N VAL A 79 0.34 8.95 2.38
CA VAL A 79 1.54 8.13 2.22
C VAL A 79 2.56 8.84 1.36
N ILE A 80 3.82 8.75 1.75
CA ILE A 80 4.93 9.26 0.99
C ILE A 80 6.15 8.34 1.15
N ALA A 81 6.82 8.06 0.03
CA ALA A 81 8.13 7.42 0.03
C ALA A 81 9.11 8.33 -0.71
N ILE A 82 10.30 8.51 -0.15
CA ILE A 82 11.35 9.37 -0.70
C ILE A 82 12.65 8.57 -0.74
N ALA A 83 13.30 8.56 -1.89
CA ALA A 83 14.62 7.93 -2.06
C ALA A 83 15.52 8.79 -2.93
N PRO A 84 16.85 8.57 -2.94
CA PRO A 84 17.75 9.20 -3.89
C PRO A 84 17.25 9.01 -5.33
N LYS A 85 17.51 9.99 -6.20
CA LYS A 85 17.07 9.96 -7.60
C LYS A 85 17.46 8.65 -8.30
N GLY A 86 16.49 8.03 -8.97
CA GLY A 86 16.64 6.77 -9.68
C GLY A 86 16.57 5.50 -8.81
N CYS A 87 16.28 5.65 -7.49
CA CYS A 87 16.19 4.53 -6.55
C CYS A 87 14.77 4.02 -6.31
N LEU A 88 13.71 4.75 -6.71
CA LEU A 88 12.36 4.22 -6.65
C LEU A 88 11.99 3.52 -7.96
N LEU A 89 11.30 2.39 -7.83
CA LEU A 89 10.69 1.71 -8.96
C LEU A 89 9.56 2.58 -9.53
N HIS A 90 9.57 2.80 -10.82
CA HIS A 90 8.44 3.42 -11.52
C HIS A 90 7.39 2.33 -11.78
N ALA A 91 6.56 2.07 -10.78
CA ALA A 91 5.49 1.09 -10.91
C ALA A 91 4.42 1.59 -11.90
N PRO A 92 4.03 0.78 -12.89
CA PRO A 92 2.96 1.16 -13.81
C PRO A 92 1.63 1.24 -13.06
N ASP A 93 0.75 2.16 -13.50
CA ASP A 93 -0.61 2.24 -12.97
C ASP A 93 -1.46 1.07 -13.50
N MET A 94 -1.29 -0.08 -12.87
CA MET A 94 -2.03 -1.30 -13.17
C MET A 94 -2.27 -2.11 -11.89
N TYR A 95 -3.22 -3.03 -11.96
CA TYR A 95 -3.46 -3.97 -10.88
C TYR A 95 -2.47 -5.12 -10.92
N MET A 96 -2.01 -5.51 -9.74
CA MET A 96 -1.17 -6.68 -9.55
C MET A 96 -1.65 -7.51 -8.36
N ASP A 97 -1.29 -8.78 -8.36
CA ASP A 97 -1.47 -9.65 -7.20
C ASP A 97 -0.42 -9.28 -6.15
N LYS A 98 -0.86 -9.27 -4.89
CA LYS A 98 -0.05 -8.85 -3.75
C LYS A 98 -0.20 -9.86 -2.61
N ILE A 99 0.92 -10.17 -1.96
CA ILE A 99 0.95 -10.93 -0.72
C ILE A 99 2.00 -10.30 0.21
N ALA A 100 1.66 -10.12 1.48
CA ALA A 100 2.58 -9.58 2.46
C ALA A 100 2.45 -10.29 3.81
N VAL A 101 3.60 -10.47 4.46
CA VAL A 101 3.74 -11.07 5.79
C VAL A 101 4.80 -10.33 6.60
N GLY A 102 4.80 -10.53 7.90
CA GLY A 102 5.81 -9.95 8.78
C GLY A 102 7.18 -10.63 8.68
N PRO A 103 8.22 -10.02 9.29
CA PRO A 103 9.61 -10.47 9.22
C PRO A 103 9.84 -11.93 9.63
N ARG A 104 9.06 -12.44 10.61
CA ARG A 104 9.16 -13.84 11.06
C ARG A 104 8.75 -14.86 9.99
N ALA A 105 7.95 -14.45 9.01
CA ALA A 105 7.54 -15.27 7.88
C ALA A 105 8.23 -14.88 6.57
N LYS A 106 9.31 -14.08 6.63
CA LYS A 106 10.11 -13.68 5.45
C LYS A 106 10.60 -14.92 4.69
N GLY A 107 10.38 -14.92 3.38
CA GLY A 107 10.82 -15.99 2.48
C GLY A 107 10.00 -17.26 2.51
N CYS A 108 8.90 -17.32 3.29
CA CYS A 108 8.06 -18.53 3.32
C CYS A 108 6.86 -18.47 2.37
N ILE A 109 6.51 -17.28 1.86
CA ILE A 109 5.36 -17.08 0.95
C ILE A 109 5.79 -17.18 -0.51
N ASP A 110 4.82 -17.54 -1.35
CA ASP A 110 4.97 -17.65 -2.79
C ASP A 110 3.68 -17.15 -3.45
N ILE A 111 3.78 -16.12 -4.29
CA ILE A 111 2.63 -15.49 -4.93
C ILE A 111 1.90 -16.44 -5.90
N ASP A 112 2.62 -17.40 -6.48
CA ASP A 112 2.08 -18.36 -7.44
C ASP A 112 1.51 -19.62 -6.76
N ALA A 113 1.76 -19.79 -5.45
CA ALA A 113 1.23 -20.93 -4.70
C ALA A 113 -0.24 -20.72 -4.27
N PRO A 114 -1.01 -21.80 -4.07
CA PRO A 114 -2.34 -21.72 -3.49
C PRO A 114 -2.36 -20.95 -2.16
N VAL A 115 -3.46 -20.24 -1.89
CA VAL A 115 -3.61 -19.45 -0.66
C VAL A 115 -3.51 -20.36 0.58
N SER A 116 -4.11 -21.57 0.52
CA SER A 116 -4.04 -22.57 1.58
C SER A 116 -2.61 -22.97 1.92
N GLU A 117 -1.76 -23.15 0.91
CA GLU A 117 -0.35 -23.48 1.10
C GLU A 117 0.43 -22.32 1.72
N ASN A 118 0.20 -21.09 1.29
CA ASN A 118 0.78 -19.92 1.91
C ASN A 118 0.37 -19.79 3.39
N LEU A 119 -0.90 -20.05 3.71
CA LEU A 119 -1.38 -20.07 5.10
C LEU A 119 -0.67 -21.09 5.97
N GLU A 120 -0.45 -22.31 5.47
CA GLU A 120 0.28 -23.36 6.19
C GLU A 120 1.75 -22.97 6.43
N ARG A 121 2.41 -22.40 5.41
CA ARG A 121 3.79 -21.91 5.51
C ARG A 121 3.92 -20.78 6.55
N VAL A 122 2.99 -19.81 6.53
CA VAL A 122 2.96 -18.70 7.49
C VAL A 122 2.66 -19.21 8.90
N ALA A 123 1.68 -20.12 9.06
CA ALA A 123 1.36 -20.73 10.35
C ALA A 123 2.57 -21.42 10.96
N LYS A 124 3.29 -22.21 10.15
CA LYS A 124 4.53 -22.88 10.55
C LYS A 124 5.61 -21.90 10.97
N ALA A 125 5.85 -20.84 10.16
CA ALA A 125 6.87 -19.83 10.45
C ALA A 125 6.57 -19.04 11.73
N LEU A 126 5.29 -18.81 12.03
CA LEU A 126 4.85 -18.11 13.23
C LEU A 126 4.63 -19.05 14.45
N GLU A 127 4.84 -20.36 14.28
CA GLU A 127 4.57 -21.39 15.32
C GLU A 127 3.12 -21.34 15.83
N ARG A 128 2.15 -21.19 14.89
CA ARG A 128 0.72 -21.08 15.15
C ARG A 128 -0.07 -22.11 14.35
N LYS A 129 -1.34 -22.28 14.68
CA LYS A 129 -2.29 -22.99 13.84
C LYS A 129 -2.82 -22.05 12.75
N VAL A 130 -3.21 -22.59 11.61
CA VAL A 130 -3.87 -21.81 10.53
C VAL A 130 -5.10 -21.07 11.08
N SER A 131 -5.87 -21.71 11.98
CA SER A 131 -7.04 -21.10 12.63
C SER A 131 -6.73 -19.86 13.49
N ASP A 132 -5.48 -19.67 13.87
CA ASP A 132 -5.04 -18.52 14.67
C ASP A 132 -4.56 -17.35 13.80
N LEU A 133 -4.41 -17.58 12.49
CA LEU A 133 -4.03 -16.53 11.55
C LEU A 133 -5.21 -15.61 11.25
N THR A 134 -4.91 -14.34 11.06
CA THR A 134 -5.83 -13.34 10.53
C THR A 134 -5.27 -12.82 9.21
N VAL A 135 -6.04 -12.99 8.15
CA VAL A 135 -5.73 -12.49 6.81
C VAL A 135 -6.57 -11.26 6.52
N VAL A 136 -5.94 -10.18 6.06
CA VAL A 136 -6.65 -8.97 5.66
C VAL A 136 -6.69 -8.90 4.14
N LEU A 137 -7.84 -8.51 3.59
CA LEU A 137 -8.01 -8.23 2.17
C LEU A 137 -9.18 -7.27 1.93
N LEU A 138 -9.19 -6.64 0.75
CA LEU A 138 -10.28 -5.76 0.33
C LEU A 138 -11.56 -6.57 0.07
N ASP A 139 -12.69 -6.06 0.56
CA ASP A 139 -14.03 -6.58 0.25
C ASP A 139 -14.41 -6.19 -1.19
N ARG A 140 -14.05 -7.02 -2.14
CA ARG A 140 -14.29 -6.87 -3.57
C ARG A 140 -14.64 -8.21 -4.20
N GLU A 141 -15.53 -8.20 -5.18
CA GLU A 141 -15.97 -9.42 -5.89
C GLU A 141 -14.80 -10.22 -6.46
N ARG A 142 -13.76 -9.53 -6.97
CA ARG A 142 -12.55 -10.18 -7.50
C ARG A 142 -11.78 -11.02 -6.46
N HIS A 143 -12.07 -10.86 -5.18
CA HIS A 143 -11.43 -11.57 -4.08
C HIS A 143 -12.29 -12.71 -3.48
N TYR A 144 -13.53 -12.92 -3.95
CA TYR A 144 -14.42 -13.94 -3.36
C TYR A 144 -13.81 -15.34 -3.40
N GLY A 145 -13.12 -15.69 -4.50
CA GLY A 145 -12.41 -16.97 -4.59
C GLY A 145 -11.33 -17.12 -3.52
N ILE A 146 -10.54 -16.06 -3.29
CA ILE A 146 -9.51 -16.01 -2.25
C ILE A 146 -10.16 -16.14 -0.85
N MET A 147 -11.24 -15.40 -0.60
CA MET A 147 -11.98 -15.47 0.67
C MET A 147 -12.49 -16.88 0.98
N ASP A 148 -13.02 -17.57 -0.03
CA ASP A 148 -13.52 -18.94 0.13
C ASP A 148 -12.38 -19.92 0.40
N GLU A 149 -11.22 -19.73 -0.20
CA GLU A 149 -10.04 -20.56 0.06
C GLU A 149 -9.51 -20.34 1.48
N ILE A 150 -9.40 -19.08 1.95
CA ILE A 150 -8.99 -18.77 3.32
C ILE A 150 -9.95 -19.39 4.35
N ARG A 151 -11.28 -19.28 4.11
CA ARG A 151 -12.29 -19.86 5.00
C ARG A 151 -12.21 -21.39 5.05
N ARG A 152 -12.02 -22.04 3.90
CA ARG A 152 -11.84 -23.50 3.84
C ARG A 152 -10.58 -23.96 4.54
N ALA A 153 -9.50 -23.18 4.50
CA ALA A 153 -8.29 -23.46 5.27
C ALA A 153 -8.47 -23.23 6.79
N GLY A 154 -9.54 -22.56 7.21
CA GLY A 154 -9.87 -22.31 8.61
C GLY A 154 -9.26 -21.06 9.20
N ALA A 155 -8.59 -20.21 8.43
CA ALA A 155 -8.05 -18.93 8.91
C ALA A 155 -9.16 -17.87 9.06
N ARG A 156 -8.88 -16.86 9.88
CA ARG A 156 -9.76 -15.71 10.07
C ARG A 156 -9.56 -14.68 8.97
N ILE A 157 -10.64 -14.01 8.57
CA ILE A 157 -10.62 -12.93 7.60
C ILE A 157 -11.00 -11.62 8.27
N GLN A 158 -10.25 -10.57 8.00
CA GLN A 158 -10.62 -9.20 8.27
C GLN A 158 -10.80 -8.46 6.93
N LEU A 159 -12.04 -8.10 6.61
CA LEU A 159 -12.37 -7.37 5.40
C LEU A 159 -12.22 -5.87 5.61
N ILE A 160 -11.64 -5.20 4.63
CA ILE A 160 -11.53 -3.75 4.57
C ILE A 160 -12.24 -3.23 3.33
N THR A 161 -12.81 -2.04 3.42
CA THR A 161 -13.59 -1.45 2.33
C THR A 161 -12.75 -0.60 1.38
N ASP A 162 -11.60 -0.10 1.84
CA ASP A 162 -10.71 0.76 1.05
C ASP A 162 -9.33 0.83 1.70
N GLY A 163 -8.30 1.15 0.91
CA GLY A 163 -6.93 1.35 1.37
C GLY A 163 -6.21 0.05 1.74
N ASP A 164 -5.24 -0.38 0.95
CA ASP A 164 -4.50 -1.61 1.22
C ASP A 164 -3.09 -1.41 1.79
N VAL A 165 -2.59 -0.17 1.85
CA VAL A 165 -1.29 0.16 2.43
C VAL A 165 -1.25 -0.12 3.94
N THR A 166 -2.21 0.40 4.69
CA THR A 166 -2.28 0.19 6.15
C THR A 166 -2.29 -1.29 6.56
N PRO A 167 -3.12 -2.17 5.97
CA PRO A 167 -3.11 -3.59 6.33
C PRO A 167 -1.82 -4.31 5.91
N ILE A 168 -1.15 -3.90 4.84
CA ILE A 168 0.16 -4.46 4.46
C ILE A 168 1.21 -4.07 5.53
N VAL A 169 1.24 -2.81 5.94
CA VAL A 169 2.10 -2.35 7.06
C VAL A 169 1.79 -3.11 8.34
N ASN A 170 0.50 -3.29 8.66
CA ASN A 170 0.08 -4.03 9.85
C ASN A 170 0.52 -5.51 9.82
N ALA A 171 0.54 -6.15 8.65
CA ALA A 171 1.08 -7.50 8.50
C ALA A 171 2.59 -7.56 8.82
N GLY A 172 3.32 -6.46 8.56
CA GLY A 172 4.74 -6.32 8.87
C GLY A 172 5.07 -6.04 10.33
N ILE A 173 4.09 -5.56 11.13
CA ILE A 173 4.31 -5.12 12.52
C ILE A 173 3.75 -6.17 13.48
N GLU A 174 4.59 -6.64 14.41
CA GLU A 174 4.16 -7.59 15.45
C GLU A 174 3.14 -6.94 16.42
N GLY A 175 2.18 -7.73 16.86
CA GLY A 175 1.18 -7.31 17.86
C GLY A 175 -0.06 -6.62 17.27
N THR A 176 -0.13 -6.35 15.97
CA THR A 176 -1.30 -5.77 15.30
C THR A 176 -2.47 -6.74 15.18
N GLY A 177 -2.20 -8.04 15.32
CA GLY A 177 -3.19 -9.10 15.11
C GLY A 177 -3.38 -9.47 13.63
N VAL A 178 -2.74 -8.79 12.69
CA VAL A 178 -2.69 -9.13 11.26
C VAL A 178 -1.48 -10.01 11.00
N HIS A 179 -1.65 -11.11 10.26
CA HIS A 179 -0.58 -12.07 10.00
C HIS A 179 -0.22 -12.18 8.52
N MET A 180 -1.16 -11.87 7.65
CA MET A 180 -0.97 -11.85 6.21
C MET A 180 -1.94 -10.85 5.56
N TYR A 181 -1.48 -10.14 4.54
CA TYR A 181 -2.30 -9.46 3.57
C TYR A 181 -2.25 -10.25 2.25
N ILE A 182 -3.37 -10.38 1.56
CA ILE A 182 -3.41 -10.96 0.21
C ILE A 182 -4.52 -10.28 -0.59
N GLY A 183 -4.27 -10.04 -1.88
CA GLY A 183 -5.29 -9.47 -2.76
C GLY A 183 -4.71 -8.97 -4.07
N LYS A 184 -5.58 -8.33 -4.85
CA LYS A 184 -5.24 -7.68 -6.11
C LYS A 184 -5.62 -6.20 -6.01
N GLY A 185 -4.65 -5.32 -6.27
CA GLY A 185 -4.81 -3.87 -6.18
C GLY A 185 -3.78 -3.12 -7.00
N GLY A 186 -3.79 -1.81 -6.97
CA GLY A 186 -2.85 -0.95 -7.69
C GLY A 186 -1.39 -1.25 -7.35
N ALA A 187 -0.53 -1.36 -8.34
CA ALA A 187 0.89 -1.61 -8.15
C ALA A 187 1.61 -0.50 -7.35
N PRO A 188 1.26 0.79 -7.52
CA PRO A 188 1.91 1.88 -6.79
C PRO A 188 1.88 1.73 -5.28
N CYS A 189 0.81 1.17 -4.71
CA CYS A 189 0.67 0.97 -3.25
C CYS A 189 1.77 0.07 -2.64
N LEU A 190 2.42 -0.80 -3.43
CA LEU A 190 3.51 -1.64 -2.94
C LEU A 190 4.76 -0.86 -2.56
N LEU A 191 5.05 0.24 -3.26
CA LEU A 191 6.24 1.04 -2.99
C LEU A 191 6.23 1.71 -1.62
N TYR A 192 5.04 1.95 -1.07
CA TYR A 192 4.89 2.52 0.26
C TYR A 192 5.09 1.51 1.39
N THR A 193 5.09 0.22 1.08
CA THR A 193 4.99 -0.86 2.06
C THR A 193 6.09 -1.90 1.97
N SER A 194 6.84 -1.90 0.87
CA SER A 194 7.92 -2.86 0.65
C SER A 194 9.28 -2.19 0.66
N ASP A 195 10.28 -2.95 1.08
CA ASP A 195 11.70 -2.60 1.02
C ASP A 195 12.25 -2.71 -0.42
N ALA A 196 11.39 -2.48 -1.42
CA ALA A 196 11.72 -2.60 -2.83
C ALA A 196 12.84 -1.63 -3.28
N ALA A 197 13.15 -0.61 -2.47
CA ALA A 197 14.28 0.28 -2.69
C ALA A 197 15.63 -0.39 -2.38
N ASP A 198 15.69 -1.36 -1.46
CA ASP A 198 16.93 -2.02 -1.02
C ASP A 198 17.33 -3.22 -1.91
N GLU A 199 16.44 -3.79 -2.71
CA GLU A 199 16.76 -4.97 -3.54
C GLU A 199 17.65 -4.66 -4.75
N ARG A 200 17.89 -3.41 -5.10
CA ARG A 200 18.82 -3.03 -6.16
C ARG A 200 20.31 -3.12 -5.80
N SER A 201 20.63 -3.34 -4.53
CA SER A 201 22.04 -3.47 -4.08
C SER A 201 22.56 -4.92 -4.06
N SER A 202 21.81 -5.90 -4.55
CA SER A 202 22.20 -7.31 -4.58
C SER A 202 22.15 -7.94 -5.97
N VAL A 203 22.66 -7.19 -7.00
CA VAL A 203 23.01 -7.78 -8.30
C VAL A 203 24.46 -7.41 -8.65
#